data_cd4682024abc4975773a425451e770bb
#
_entry.id   cd4682024abc4975773a425451e770bb
#
_cell.length_a   1.000
_cell.length_b   1.000
_cell.length_c   1.000
_cell.angle_alpha   90.00
_cell.angle_beta   90.00
_cell.angle_gamma   90.00
#
_symmetry.space_group_name_H-M   'P 1'
#
loop_
_entity.id
_entity.type
_entity.pdbx_description
1 polymer ?
#
loop_
_entity_poly.entity_id
_entity_poly.type
_entity_poly.pdbx_seq_one_letter_code
_entity_poly.pdbx_strand_id
1 'polypeptide(L)'
;MGAAVFIGMGGSACAQTRPSRNLTVFKTPTCACCDAWIAHMRQAGFTTTITVLPSLQSVRSSRGMPDALASCHTGLIDGYLVEGHVPAPDVIRLLAERPAAVGVAVPGMPLGSPGMETPQGRKEPYDTLLVLRSGATRVFARHNPPA
;
A
#
# COMPACT_ATOMS: atom_id res chain seq x y z
N MET A 1 -2.44 -54.51 -35.97
CA MET A 1 -3.44 -53.66 -35.32
C MET A 1 -2.81 -53.13 -34.04
N GLY A 2 -2.26 -51.94 -34.04
CA GLY A 2 -1.61 -51.32 -32.87
C GLY A 2 -2.45 -50.13 -32.44
N ALA A 3 -2.94 -50.15 -31.20
CA ALA A 3 -3.69 -49.05 -30.59
C ALA A 3 -2.69 -48.13 -29.92
N ALA A 4 -2.60 -46.89 -30.37
CA ALA A 4 -1.81 -45.83 -29.71
C ALA A 4 -2.65 -45.20 -28.60
N VAL A 5 -2.21 -45.30 -27.36
CA VAL A 5 -2.79 -44.62 -26.19
C VAL A 5 -2.19 -43.24 -26.11
N PHE A 6 -2.98 -42.20 -26.37
CA PHE A 6 -2.61 -40.79 -26.09
C PHE A 6 -2.84 -40.49 -24.60
N ILE A 7 -1.77 -40.36 -23.84
CA ILE A 7 -1.83 -39.87 -22.47
C ILE A 7 -1.88 -38.34 -22.54
N GLY A 8 -3.04 -37.75 -22.31
CA GLY A 8 -3.25 -36.32 -22.19
C GLY A 8 -2.64 -35.82 -20.91
N MET A 9 -1.54 -35.03 -21.01
CA MET A 9 -0.98 -34.26 -19.91
C MET A 9 -1.93 -33.08 -19.60
N GLY A 10 -2.78 -33.25 -18.58
CA GLY A 10 -3.59 -32.18 -18.02
C GLY A 10 -2.70 -31.18 -17.30
N GLY A 11 -2.36 -30.09 -17.97
CA GLY A 11 -1.70 -28.94 -17.33
C GLY A 11 -2.67 -28.26 -16.35
N SER A 12 -2.40 -28.37 -15.04
CA SER A 12 -3.07 -27.55 -14.04
C SER A 12 -2.69 -26.09 -14.26
N ALA A 13 -3.58 -25.32 -14.87
CA ALA A 13 -3.46 -23.87 -14.92
C ALA A 13 -3.63 -23.35 -13.49
N CYS A 14 -2.55 -22.94 -12.84
CA CYS A 14 -2.62 -22.15 -11.63
C CYS A 14 -3.37 -20.86 -11.98
N ALA A 15 -4.61 -20.76 -11.55
CA ALA A 15 -5.39 -19.54 -11.64
C ALA A 15 -4.68 -18.47 -10.78
N GLN A 16 -3.91 -17.58 -11.40
CA GLN A 16 -3.34 -16.42 -10.74
C GLN A 16 -4.50 -15.51 -10.37
N THR A 17 -4.92 -15.52 -9.12
CA THR A 17 -5.89 -14.56 -8.60
C THR A 17 -5.29 -13.14 -8.79
N ARG A 18 -5.99 -12.32 -9.57
CA ARG A 18 -5.60 -10.91 -9.71
C ARG A 18 -5.57 -10.27 -8.34
N PRO A 19 -4.54 -9.45 -8.03
CA PRO A 19 -4.48 -8.73 -6.76
C PRO A 19 -5.76 -7.93 -6.55
N SER A 20 -6.26 -7.93 -5.32
CA SER A 20 -7.42 -7.11 -4.96
C SER A 20 -7.11 -5.63 -5.19
N ARG A 21 -8.11 -4.89 -5.64
CA ARG A 21 -8.07 -3.43 -5.71
C ARG A 21 -8.96 -2.78 -4.64
N ASN A 22 -9.47 -3.59 -3.71
CA ASN A 22 -10.33 -3.12 -2.62
C ASN A 22 -9.46 -2.68 -1.44
N LEU A 23 -9.41 -1.36 -1.20
CA LEU A 23 -8.62 -0.71 -0.18
C LEU A 23 -9.54 -0.16 0.92
N THR A 24 -9.44 -0.67 2.14
CA THR A 24 -10.08 -0.06 3.30
C THR A 24 -9.17 1.01 3.88
N VAL A 25 -9.67 2.23 4.03
CA VAL A 25 -8.92 3.37 4.56
C VAL A 25 -9.47 3.77 5.93
N PHE A 26 -8.63 3.70 6.94
CA PHE A 26 -8.91 4.20 8.29
C PHE A 26 -8.33 5.60 8.42
N LYS A 27 -9.16 6.56 8.80
CA LYS A 27 -8.77 7.98 9.01
C LYS A 27 -9.46 8.56 10.22
N THR A 28 -8.91 9.65 10.75
CA THR A 28 -9.59 10.47 11.76
C THR A 28 -10.57 11.46 11.10
N PRO A 29 -11.56 12.00 11.82
CA PRO A 29 -12.60 12.85 11.23
C PRO A 29 -12.08 14.09 10.51
N THR A 30 -10.98 14.69 10.97
CA THR A 30 -10.46 16.00 10.53
C THR A 30 -9.31 15.93 9.53
N CYS A 31 -9.06 14.76 8.92
CA CYS A 31 -7.92 14.56 8.02
C CYS A 31 -8.25 14.92 6.56
N ALA A 32 -8.01 16.17 6.14
CA ALA A 32 -8.26 16.62 4.77
C ALA A 32 -7.25 16.05 3.76
N CYS A 33 -5.98 15.94 4.11
CA CYS A 33 -4.95 15.34 3.24
C CYS A 33 -5.21 13.85 2.95
N CYS A 34 -5.92 13.16 3.84
CA CYS A 34 -6.35 11.78 3.62
C CYS A 34 -7.32 11.67 2.44
N ASP A 35 -8.21 12.64 2.28
CA ASP A 35 -9.19 12.63 1.17
C ASP A 35 -8.50 12.83 -0.18
N ALA A 36 -7.46 13.66 -0.24
CA ALA A 36 -6.63 13.84 -1.43
C ALA A 36 -5.84 12.55 -1.78
N TRP A 37 -5.29 11.87 -0.79
CA TRP A 37 -4.65 10.57 -1.00
C TRP A 37 -5.65 9.50 -1.47
N ILE A 38 -6.85 9.44 -0.89
CA ILE A 38 -7.92 8.54 -1.33
C ILE A 38 -8.29 8.80 -2.79
N ALA A 39 -8.39 10.08 -3.20
CA ALA A 39 -8.64 10.44 -4.59
C ALA A 39 -7.52 9.95 -5.52
N HIS A 40 -6.24 10.09 -5.12
CA HIS A 40 -5.10 9.55 -5.84
C HIS A 40 -5.19 8.02 -6.03
N MET A 41 -5.55 7.28 -4.98
CA MET A 41 -5.72 5.84 -5.06
C MET A 41 -6.87 5.43 -6.00
N ARG A 42 -7.99 6.16 -5.94
CA ARG A 42 -9.14 5.93 -6.86
C ARG A 42 -8.76 6.17 -8.32
N GLN A 43 -8.00 7.23 -8.61
CA GLN A 43 -7.50 7.52 -9.95
C GLN A 43 -6.59 6.40 -10.47
N ALA A 44 -5.86 5.71 -9.60
CA ALA A 44 -5.04 4.56 -9.94
C ALA A 44 -5.84 3.22 -10.05
N GLY A 45 -7.18 3.28 -9.94
CA GLY A 45 -8.08 2.13 -10.11
C GLY A 45 -8.34 1.32 -8.85
N PHE A 46 -8.10 1.88 -7.66
CA PHE A 46 -8.51 1.26 -6.40
C PHE A 46 -9.96 1.61 -6.05
N THR A 47 -10.70 0.62 -5.56
CA THR A 47 -11.98 0.83 -4.89
C THR A 47 -11.72 1.07 -3.42
N THR A 48 -12.23 2.16 -2.86
CA THR A 48 -11.94 2.53 -1.46
C THR A 48 -13.19 2.45 -0.58
N THR A 49 -13.05 1.84 0.59
CA THR A 49 -14.02 1.89 1.69
C THR A 49 -13.42 2.69 2.82
N ILE A 50 -14.12 3.69 3.35
CA ILE A 50 -13.60 4.61 4.36
C ILE A 50 -14.22 4.25 5.71
N THR A 51 -13.36 4.10 6.73
CA THR A 51 -13.75 3.92 8.13
C THR A 51 -13.15 5.04 8.97
N VAL A 52 -14.02 5.84 9.58
CA VAL A 52 -13.61 6.95 10.45
C VAL A 52 -13.49 6.45 11.88
N LEU A 53 -12.33 6.66 12.50
CA LEU A 53 -12.02 6.25 13.86
C LEU A 53 -11.45 7.43 14.67
N PRO A 54 -11.70 7.48 15.98
CA PRO A 54 -11.11 8.53 16.82
C PRO A 54 -9.59 8.40 16.96
N SER A 55 -9.04 7.19 16.78
CA SER A 55 -7.62 6.89 16.82
C SER A 55 -7.29 5.71 15.90
N LEU A 56 -6.13 5.73 15.27
CA LEU A 56 -5.65 4.66 14.38
C LEU A 56 -4.65 3.72 15.08
N GLN A 57 -4.29 3.99 16.33
CA GLN A 57 -3.27 3.23 17.04
C GLN A 57 -3.61 1.73 17.13
N SER A 58 -4.86 1.39 17.42
CA SER A 58 -5.30 -0.01 17.51
C SER A 58 -5.21 -0.74 16.16
N VAL A 59 -5.50 -0.05 15.05
CA VAL A 59 -5.38 -0.62 13.71
C VAL A 59 -3.92 -0.93 13.39
N ARG A 60 -2.99 -0.04 13.72
CA ARG A 60 -1.55 -0.21 13.52
C ARG A 60 -0.99 -1.32 14.39
N SER A 61 -1.20 -1.23 15.71
CA SER A 61 -0.62 -2.15 16.68
C SER A 61 -1.10 -3.59 16.51
N SER A 62 -2.40 -3.80 16.22
CA SER A 62 -2.96 -5.13 16.02
C SER A 62 -2.37 -5.87 14.79
N ARG A 63 -1.72 -5.15 13.88
CA ARG A 63 -1.13 -5.69 12.65
C ARG A 63 0.39 -5.53 12.58
N GLY A 64 1.02 -5.03 13.65
CA GLY A 64 2.48 -4.93 13.75
C GLY A 64 3.11 -3.74 13.02
N MET A 65 2.34 -2.68 12.71
CA MET A 65 2.89 -1.42 12.20
C MET A 65 3.50 -0.65 13.37
N PRO A 66 4.83 -0.35 13.35
CA PRO A 66 5.47 0.41 14.42
C PRO A 66 4.92 1.84 14.54
N ASP A 67 4.70 2.31 15.77
CA ASP A 67 4.21 3.67 16.02
C ASP A 67 5.16 4.75 15.51
N ALA A 68 6.46 4.47 15.45
CA ALA A 68 7.46 5.38 14.89
C ALA A 68 7.24 5.69 13.39
N LEU A 69 6.46 4.86 12.69
CA LEU A 69 6.12 5.05 11.27
C LEU A 69 4.72 5.64 11.07
N ALA A 70 4.03 5.99 12.15
CA ALA A 70 2.67 6.50 12.11
C ALA A 70 2.56 7.77 11.24
N SER A 71 1.50 7.82 10.44
CA SER A 71 1.11 8.97 9.64
C SER A 71 -0.36 9.32 9.90
N CYS A 72 -1.02 10.01 8.99
CA CYS A 72 -2.36 10.56 9.19
C CYS A 72 -3.49 9.57 8.84
N HIS A 73 -3.22 8.51 8.10
CA HIS A 73 -4.18 7.46 7.75
C HIS A 73 -3.49 6.12 7.56
N THR A 74 -4.27 5.07 7.64
CA THR A 74 -3.81 3.69 7.46
C THR A 74 -4.72 2.99 6.46
N GLY A 75 -4.18 2.48 5.38
CA GLY A 75 -4.86 1.61 4.43
C GLY A 75 -4.69 0.13 4.78
N LEU A 76 -5.67 -0.69 4.43
CA LEU A 76 -5.61 -2.15 4.51
C LEU A 76 -6.01 -2.73 3.16
N ILE A 77 -5.14 -3.55 2.57
CA ILE A 77 -5.38 -4.21 1.30
C ILE A 77 -4.68 -5.57 1.25
N ASP A 78 -5.42 -6.63 0.93
CA ASP A 78 -4.89 -8.00 0.82
C ASP A 78 -4.02 -8.44 2.03
N GLY A 79 -4.36 -7.97 3.23
CA GLY A 79 -3.62 -8.25 4.46
C GLY A 79 -2.42 -7.33 4.73
N TYR A 80 -2.04 -6.47 3.78
CA TYR A 80 -0.99 -5.47 3.96
C TYR A 80 -1.53 -4.17 4.53
N LEU A 81 -0.77 -3.53 5.41
CA LEU A 81 -0.98 -2.13 5.78
C LEU A 81 -0.27 -1.20 4.80
N VAL A 82 -0.92 -0.09 4.50
CA VAL A 82 -0.39 1.03 3.73
C VAL A 82 -0.49 2.26 4.63
N GLU A 83 0.62 2.64 5.25
CA GLU A 83 0.65 3.73 6.23
C GLU A 83 1.07 5.03 5.57
N GLY A 84 0.21 6.05 5.66
CA GLY A 84 0.48 7.39 5.15
C GLY A 84 0.42 7.53 3.64
N HIS A 85 1.10 8.55 3.11
CA HIS A 85 0.99 9.03 1.74
C HIS A 85 1.80 8.20 0.72
N VAL A 86 1.64 6.87 0.78
CA VAL A 86 2.31 5.93 -0.13
C VAL A 86 1.78 6.11 -1.55
N PRO A 87 2.64 6.29 -2.57
CA PRO A 87 2.21 6.37 -3.96
C PRO A 87 1.53 5.08 -4.45
N ALA A 88 0.48 5.23 -5.27
CA ALA A 88 -0.25 4.09 -5.82
C ALA A 88 0.63 3.08 -6.59
N PRO A 89 1.66 3.49 -7.37
CA PRO A 89 2.58 2.54 -8.00
C PRO A 89 3.29 1.62 -7.01
N ASP A 90 3.64 2.13 -5.81
CA ASP A 90 4.29 1.33 -4.78
C ASP A 90 3.32 0.30 -4.18
N VAL A 91 2.06 0.68 -3.98
CA VAL A 91 1.02 -0.26 -3.53
C VAL A 91 0.77 -1.34 -4.60
N ILE A 92 0.73 -0.96 -5.87
CA ILE A 92 0.59 -1.91 -6.99
C ILE A 92 1.76 -2.90 -7.00
N ARG A 93 2.99 -2.40 -6.84
CA ARG A 93 4.21 -3.22 -6.76
C ARG A 93 4.18 -4.16 -5.55
N LEU A 94 3.77 -3.67 -4.37
CA LEU A 94 3.62 -4.49 -3.16
C LEU A 94 2.68 -5.67 -3.41
N LEU A 95 1.53 -5.42 -4.05
CA LEU A 95 0.54 -6.45 -4.37
C LEU A 95 1.03 -7.44 -5.43
N ALA A 96 1.90 -7.02 -6.33
CA ALA A 96 2.50 -7.89 -7.34
C ALA A 96 3.62 -8.76 -6.76
N GLU A 97 4.51 -8.19 -5.94
CA GLU A 97 5.67 -8.88 -5.35
C GLU A 97 5.29 -9.76 -4.15
N ARG A 98 4.23 -9.40 -3.42
CA ARG A 98 3.71 -10.12 -2.24
C ARG A 98 4.78 -10.52 -1.22
N PRO A 99 5.63 -9.60 -0.77
CA PRO A 99 6.69 -9.92 0.19
C PRO A 99 6.10 -10.35 1.54
N ALA A 100 6.88 -11.14 2.31
CA ALA A 100 6.54 -11.48 3.70
C ALA A 100 6.77 -10.26 4.62
N ALA A 101 5.79 -9.36 4.69
CA ALA A 101 5.88 -8.08 5.37
C ALA A 101 4.55 -7.72 6.06
N VAL A 102 4.59 -6.73 6.94
CA VAL A 102 3.40 -6.04 7.48
C VAL A 102 2.77 -5.18 6.39
N GLY A 103 3.58 -4.49 5.60
CA GLY A 103 3.13 -3.60 4.55
C GLY A 103 4.19 -2.56 4.20
N VAL A 104 3.72 -1.40 3.74
CA VAL A 104 4.57 -0.26 3.38
C VAL A 104 4.17 1.00 4.15
N ALA A 105 5.13 1.90 4.36
CA ALA A 105 4.91 3.15 5.08
C ALA A 105 5.66 4.31 4.43
N VAL A 106 5.02 5.47 4.40
CA VAL A 106 5.64 6.79 4.23
C VAL A 106 5.43 7.55 5.53
N PRO A 107 6.43 7.57 6.44
CA PRO A 107 6.29 8.24 7.73
C PRO A 107 6.10 9.76 7.56
N GLY A 108 5.32 10.35 8.45
CA GLY A 108 5.04 11.77 8.38
C GLY A 108 4.13 12.15 7.20
N MET A 109 4.35 13.34 6.66
CA MET A 109 3.59 13.92 5.55
C MET A 109 4.52 14.72 4.64
N PRO A 110 5.45 14.06 3.90
CA PRO A 110 6.43 14.78 3.10
C PRO A 110 5.77 15.56 1.96
N LEU A 111 6.20 16.79 1.74
CA LEU A 111 5.67 17.63 0.68
C LEU A 111 5.92 17.00 -0.69
N GLY A 112 4.92 17.05 -1.54
CA GLY A 112 4.96 16.44 -2.88
C GLY A 112 4.69 14.94 -2.92
N SER A 113 4.44 14.30 -1.76
CA SER A 113 3.82 12.96 -1.74
C SER A 113 2.33 13.06 -2.13
N PRO A 114 1.69 11.97 -2.59
CA PRO A 114 0.30 12.00 -3.03
C PRO A 114 -0.64 12.49 -1.93
N GLY A 115 -1.39 13.57 -2.20
CA GLY A 115 -2.24 14.25 -1.21
C GLY A 115 -1.54 15.32 -0.39
N MET A 116 -0.24 15.52 -0.59
CA MET A 116 0.59 16.57 0.02
C MET A 116 1.26 17.47 -1.03
N GLU A 117 0.65 17.58 -2.20
CA GLU A 117 1.07 18.48 -3.26
C GLU A 117 0.89 19.94 -2.81
N THR A 118 1.83 20.80 -3.19
CA THR A 118 1.76 22.23 -2.89
C THR A 118 1.49 23.04 -4.15
N PRO A 119 0.79 24.19 -4.04
CA PRO A 119 0.52 25.06 -5.19
C PRO A 119 1.81 25.52 -5.91
N GLN A 120 2.93 25.62 -5.16
CA GLN A 120 4.23 26.04 -5.69
C GLN A 120 5.05 24.86 -6.24
N GLY A 121 4.52 23.64 -6.22
CA GLY A 121 5.20 22.43 -6.69
C GLY A 121 6.41 22.02 -5.83
N ARG A 122 6.47 22.47 -4.57
CA ARG A 122 7.55 22.07 -3.64
C ARG A 122 7.49 20.58 -3.36
N LYS A 123 8.66 19.93 -3.37
CA LYS A 123 8.81 18.50 -3.12
C LYS A 123 9.95 18.27 -2.14
N GLU A 124 9.76 17.32 -1.26
CA GLU A 124 10.78 16.83 -0.34
C GLU A 124 11.20 15.42 -0.75
N PRO A 125 12.48 15.04 -0.64
CA PRO A 125 12.88 13.64 -0.75
C PRO A 125 12.23 12.82 0.33
N TYR A 126 11.69 11.65 -0.04
CA TYR A 126 11.15 10.68 0.93
C TYR A 126 11.27 9.26 0.40
N ASP A 127 11.20 8.31 1.30
CA ASP A 127 11.20 6.89 0.98
C ASP A 127 9.86 6.25 1.31
N THR A 128 9.41 5.34 0.46
CA THR A 128 8.46 4.30 0.85
C THR A 128 9.26 3.17 1.49
N LEU A 129 8.92 2.84 2.73
CA LEU A 129 9.58 1.79 3.52
C LEU A 129 8.76 0.50 3.48
N LEU A 130 9.40 -0.63 3.21
CA LEU A 130 8.84 -1.95 3.45
C LEU A 130 8.99 -2.28 4.94
N VAL A 131 7.89 -2.55 5.62
CA VAL A 131 7.86 -2.87 7.04
C VAL A 131 7.80 -4.39 7.20
N LEU A 132 8.87 -4.96 7.73
CA LEU A 132 8.97 -6.40 7.95
C LEU A 132 8.19 -6.82 9.20
N ARG A 133 7.85 -8.09 9.31
CA ARG A 133 7.13 -8.65 10.46
C ARG A 133 7.91 -8.55 11.78
N SER A 134 9.23 -8.39 11.71
CA SER A 134 10.08 -8.09 12.87
C SER A 134 9.98 -6.64 13.36
N GLY A 135 9.30 -5.76 12.63
CA GLY A 135 9.29 -4.32 12.84
C GLY A 135 10.46 -3.57 12.20
N ALA A 136 11.46 -4.28 11.65
CA ALA A 136 12.54 -3.66 10.88
C ALA A 136 12.02 -3.13 9.54
N THR A 137 12.71 -2.13 8.99
CA THR A 137 12.33 -1.50 7.71
C THR A 137 13.44 -1.63 6.67
N ARG A 138 13.03 -1.61 5.39
CA ARG A 138 13.92 -1.48 4.23
C ARG A 138 13.35 -0.43 3.29
N VAL A 139 14.20 0.30 2.58
CA VAL A 139 13.75 1.16 1.49
C VAL A 139 13.10 0.31 0.41
N PHE A 140 11.82 0.59 0.14
CA PHE A 140 11.05 -0.05 -0.92
C PHE A 140 11.12 0.78 -2.21
N ALA A 141 10.91 2.09 -2.11
CA ALA A 141 11.06 3.02 -3.22
C ALA A 141 11.58 4.37 -2.72
N ARG A 142 12.27 5.13 -3.59
CA ARG A 142 12.74 6.49 -3.31
C ARG A 142 12.02 7.48 -4.20
N HIS A 143 11.60 8.60 -3.62
CA HIS A 143 10.83 9.63 -4.29
C HIS A 143 11.50 10.99 -4.16
N ASN A 144 11.36 11.81 -5.20
CA ASN A 144 11.89 13.17 -5.25
C ASN A 144 13.38 13.26 -4.80
N PRO A 145 14.29 12.44 -5.36
CA PRO A 145 15.69 12.52 -4.95
C PRO A 145 16.22 13.94 -5.19
N PRO A 146 17.16 14.42 -4.36
CA PRO A 146 17.86 15.67 -4.64
C PRO A 146 18.56 15.60 -6.00
N ALA A 147 18.60 16.74 -6.71
CA ALA A 147 19.28 16.87 -8.00
C ALA A 147 20.79 16.67 -7.86
#